data_654b6f74654fd853323e5e368fcc8ca5
#
_entry.id   654b6f74654fd853323e5e368fcc8ca5
#
_cell.length_a   1.000
_cell.length_b   1.000
_cell.length_c   1.000
_cell.angle_alpha   90.00
_cell.angle_beta   90.00
_cell.angle_gamma   90.00
#
_symmetry.space_group_name_H-M   'P 1'
#
loop_
_entity.id
_entity.type
_entity.pdbx_description
1 polymer ?
#
loop_
_entity_poly.entity_id
_entity_poly.type
_entity_poly.pdbx_seq_one_letter_code
_entity_poly.pdbx_strand_id
1 'polypeptide(L)'
;MRELFGIVPTLDLHGLGVREAVSETERFLREAQAQHLPSVRIVYGKGHGSPGGRGVLREVIPRWLETDGQHLVARFERRPDASGADGALMVWPKKLSD
;
A
#
# COMPACT_ATOMS: atom_id res chain seq x y z
N MET A 1 -5.10 -19.65 -15.98
CA MET A 1 -4.79 -18.53 -15.25
C MET A 1 -5.87 -17.50 -15.27
N ARG A 2 -6.07 -16.91 -14.16
CA ARG A 2 -7.15 -16.03 -14.05
C ARG A 2 -6.77 -14.64 -14.39
N GLU A 3 -7.58 -13.97 -15.09
CA GLU A 3 -7.34 -12.60 -15.41
C GLU A 3 -7.95 -11.70 -14.38
N LEU A 4 -7.26 -10.64 -14.08
CA LEU A 4 -7.74 -9.69 -13.11
C LEU A 4 -7.95 -8.34 -13.75
N PHE A 5 -8.52 -8.32 -14.94
CA PHE A 5 -8.76 -7.08 -15.63
C PHE A 5 -9.58 -6.15 -14.77
N GLY A 6 -9.10 -4.95 -14.60
CA GLY A 6 -9.81 -3.96 -13.84
C GLY A 6 -9.81 -4.21 -12.35
N ILE A 7 -9.17 -5.30 -11.91
CA ILE A 7 -9.10 -5.60 -10.50
C ILE A 7 -7.67 -5.47 -10.05
N VAL A 8 -7.45 -4.59 -9.11
CA VAL A 8 -6.12 -4.38 -8.54
C VAL A 8 -6.15 -4.87 -7.12
N PRO A 9 -5.29 -5.84 -6.75
CA PRO A 9 -5.27 -6.30 -5.37
C PRO A 9 -5.04 -5.13 -4.44
N THR A 10 -5.81 -5.09 -3.37
CA THR A 10 -5.83 -3.93 -2.49
C THR A 10 -5.63 -4.34 -1.05
N LEU A 11 -4.79 -3.61 -0.35
CA LEU A 11 -4.59 -3.76 1.09
C LEU A 11 -5.25 -2.58 1.77
N ASP A 12 -6.15 -2.85 2.68
CA ASP A 12 -6.85 -1.81 3.41
C ASP A 12 -6.27 -1.72 4.81
N LEU A 13 -5.69 -0.59 5.13
CA LEU A 13 -5.01 -0.39 6.41
C LEU A 13 -5.88 0.32 7.44
N HIS A 14 -7.13 0.58 7.12
CA HIS A 14 -7.94 1.37 8.05
C HIS A 14 -8.01 0.67 9.40
N GLY A 15 -7.97 1.45 10.46
CA GLY A 15 -8.07 0.91 11.80
C GLY A 15 -6.79 0.37 12.38
N LEU A 16 -5.72 0.28 11.60
CA LEU A 16 -4.46 -0.26 12.09
C LEU A 16 -3.58 0.83 12.67
N GLY A 17 -2.80 0.47 13.68
CA GLY A 17 -1.77 1.36 14.17
C GLY A 17 -0.61 1.37 13.21
N VAL A 18 0.35 2.27 13.47
CA VAL A 18 1.47 2.45 12.57
C VAL A 18 2.29 1.16 12.42
N ARG A 19 2.66 0.55 13.52
CA ARG A 19 3.49 -0.63 13.47
C ARG A 19 2.82 -1.77 12.73
N GLU A 20 1.54 -1.95 13.01
CA GLU A 20 0.78 -3.01 12.39
C GLU A 20 0.60 -2.74 10.91
N ALA A 21 0.35 -1.48 10.55
CA ALA A 21 0.17 -1.12 9.15
C ALA A 21 1.45 -1.36 8.35
N VAL A 22 2.60 -1.01 8.91
CA VAL A 22 3.87 -1.25 8.23
C VAL A 22 4.10 -2.75 8.04
N SER A 23 3.83 -3.53 9.07
CA SER A 23 4.01 -4.96 9.00
C SER A 23 3.11 -5.59 7.95
N GLU A 24 1.85 -5.16 7.89
CA GLU A 24 0.93 -5.70 6.89
C GLU A 24 1.33 -5.27 5.48
N THR A 25 1.84 -4.05 5.35
CA THR A 25 2.27 -3.58 4.05
C THR A 25 3.46 -4.40 3.55
N GLU A 26 4.39 -4.67 4.44
CA GLU A 26 5.54 -5.47 4.05
C GLU A 26 5.13 -6.87 3.60
N ARG A 27 4.26 -7.51 4.37
CA ARG A 27 3.81 -8.85 4.03
C ARG A 27 3.07 -8.84 2.70
N PHE A 28 2.21 -7.85 2.50
CA PHE A 28 1.44 -7.74 1.27
C PHE A 28 2.34 -7.57 0.06
N LEU A 29 3.36 -6.74 0.17
CA LEU A 29 4.27 -6.52 -0.95
C LEU A 29 5.13 -7.74 -1.24
N ARG A 30 5.53 -8.47 -0.19
CA ARG A 30 6.29 -9.70 -0.43
C ARG A 30 5.43 -10.74 -1.14
N GLU A 31 4.16 -10.82 -0.80
CA GLU A 31 3.27 -11.72 -1.49
C GLU A 31 3.05 -11.28 -2.93
N ALA A 32 2.94 -9.98 -3.13
CA ALA A 32 2.78 -9.46 -4.48
C ALA A 32 3.99 -9.82 -5.34
N GLN A 33 5.18 -9.75 -4.77
CA GLN A 33 6.37 -10.15 -5.50
C GLN A 33 6.32 -11.63 -5.84
N ALA A 34 5.92 -12.45 -4.88
CA ALA A 34 5.90 -13.90 -5.09
C ALA A 34 4.89 -14.28 -6.15
N GLN A 35 3.82 -13.53 -6.27
CA GLN A 35 2.79 -13.80 -7.26
C GLN A 35 3.00 -13.03 -8.55
N HIS A 36 4.07 -12.28 -8.65
CA HIS A 36 4.41 -11.51 -9.86
C HIS A 36 3.31 -10.53 -10.24
N LEU A 37 2.70 -9.91 -9.24
CA LEU A 37 1.67 -8.92 -9.52
C LEU A 37 2.31 -7.66 -10.07
N PRO A 38 1.76 -7.08 -11.13
CA PRO A 38 2.36 -5.89 -11.71
C PRO A 38 2.16 -4.64 -10.85
N SER A 39 1.03 -4.54 -10.18
CA SER A 39 0.77 -3.40 -9.33
C SER A 39 -0.25 -3.78 -8.28
N VAL A 40 -0.25 -3.05 -7.19
CA VAL A 40 -1.21 -3.25 -6.11
C VAL A 40 -1.61 -1.89 -5.59
N ARG A 41 -2.66 -1.87 -4.77
CA ARG A 41 -3.13 -0.64 -4.18
C ARG A 41 -3.15 -0.76 -2.68
N ILE A 42 -2.80 0.31 -1.99
CA ILE A 42 -2.85 0.37 -0.54
C ILE A 42 -3.75 1.53 -0.16
N VAL A 43 -4.71 1.27 0.69
CA VAL A 43 -5.68 2.27 1.10
C VAL A 43 -5.52 2.51 2.59
N TYR A 44 -5.42 3.77 3.01
CA TYR A 44 -5.23 4.08 4.41
C TYR A 44 -6.53 4.09 5.20
N GLY A 45 -7.64 4.26 4.53
CA GLY A 45 -8.89 4.47 5.20
C GLY A 45 -9.08 5.95 5.42
N LYS A 46 -10.23 6.31 5.95
CA LYS A 46 -10.56 7.71 6.10
C LYS A 46 -10.11 8.30 7.42
N GLY A 47 -9.68 7.48 8.33
CA GLY A 47 -9.20 7.98 9.60
C GLY A 47 -10.30 8.41 10.55
N HIS A 48 -11.52 8.08 10.26
CA HIS A 48 -12.63 8.47 11.13
C HIS A 48 -12.50 7.82 12.49
N GLY A 49 -12.72 8.60 13.52
CA GLY A 49 -12.72 8.08 14.87
C GLY A 49 -11.36 7.66 15.35
N SER A 50 -10.32 8.11 14.71
CA SER A 50 -8.99 7.70 15.08
C SER A 50 -8.12 8.93 15.32
N PRO A 51 -8.37 9.64 16.42
CA PRO A 51 -7.56 10.81 16.72
C PRO A 51 -6.12 10.39 16.82
N GLY A 52 -5.25 11.16 16.37
CA GLY A 52 -3.85 10.82 16.40
C GLY A 52 -3.46 9.85 15.32
N GLY A 53 -4.39 9.10 14.79
CA GLY A 53 -4.10 8.20 13.68
C GLY A 53 -4.52 8.77 12.35
N ARG A 54 -5.33 9.81 12.39
CA ARG A 54 -5.81 10.38 11.18
C ARG A 54 -4.67 10.98 10.39
N GLY A 55 -4.50 10.56 9.18
CA GLY A 55 -3.46 11.09 8.33
C GLY A 55 -2.08 10.59 8.62
N VAL A 56 -1.89 9.84 9.73
CA VAL A 56 -0.57 9.36 10.06
C VAL A 56 -0.09 8.33 9.05
N LEU A 57 -0.94 7.38 8.70
CA LEU A 57 -0.53 6.36 7.73
C LEU A 57 -0.26 6.97 6.37
N ARG A 58 -0.97 8.03 6.04
CA ARG A 58 -0.76 8.73 4.79
C ARG A 58 0.65 9.26 4.67
N GLU A 59 1.30 9.53 5.79
CA GLU A 59 2.66 10.00 5.79
C GLU A 59 3.65 8.89 6.05
N VAL A 60 3.30 7.97 6.94
CA VAL A 60 4.21 6.91 7.34
C VAL A 60 4.45 5.91 6.22
N ILE A 61 3.40 5.49 5.54
CA ILE A 61 3.56 4.42 4.55
C ILE A 61 4.40 4.87 3.36
N PRO A 62 4.15 6.04 2.76
CA PRO A 62 5.03 6.45 1.66
C PRO A 62 6.48 6.61 2.11
N ARG A 63 6.69 7.14 3.31
CA ARG A 63 8.05 7.29 3.80
C ARG A 63 8.71 5.93 4.01
N TRP A 64 7.97 4.96 4.52
CA TRP A 64 8.50 3.63 4.70
C TRP A 64 8.87 3.01 3.35
N LEU A 65 8.06 3.25 2.33
CA LEU A 65 8.35 2.73 0.99
C LEU A 65 9.60 3.36 0.40
N GLU A 66 9.94 4.56 0.84
CA GLU A 66 11.14 5.23 0.35
C GLU A 66 12.37 4.88 1.15
N THR A 67 12.20 4.24 2.28
CA THR A 67 13.33 3.93 3.15
C THR A 67 13.43 2.43 3.36
N ASP A 68 12.89 1.92 4.46
CA ASP A 68 13.07 0.53 4.82
C ASP A 68 12.42 -0.43 3.84
N GLY A 69 11.37 -0.03 3.18
CA GLY A 69 10.67 -0.89 2.24
C GLY A 69 11.06 -0.70 0.79
N GLN A 70 12.05 0.13 0.53
CA GLN A 70 12.37 0.47 -0.86
C GLN A 70 12.81 -0.73 -1.67
N HIS A 71 13.35 -1.75 -1.01
CA HIS A 71 13.81 -2.93 -1.73
C HIS A 71 12.65 -3.78 -2.26
N LEU A 72 11.43 -3.49 -1.83
CA LEU A 72 10.25 -4.23 -2.28
C LEU A 72 9.51 -3.51 -3.39
N VAL A 73 9.88 -2.28 -3.70
CA VAL A 73 9.08 -1.40 -4.52
C VAL A 73 9.87 -0.82 -5.68
N ALA A 74 9.35 -0.96 -6.89
CA ALA A 74 9.96 -0.31 -8.04
C ALA A 74 9.60 1.17 -8.04
N ARG A 75 8.33 1.47 -7.74
CA ARG A 75 7.90 2.86 -7.62
C ARG A 75 6.49 2.88 -7.02
N PHE A 76 6.05 4.02 -6.59
CA PHE A 76 4.69 4.18 -6.12
C PHE A 76 4.20 5.58 -6.44
N GLU A 77 2.88 5.74 -6.44
CA GLU A 77 2.25 7.02 -6.71
C GLU A 77 1.08 7.21 -5.78
N ARG A 78 0.89 8.43 -5.32
CA ARG A 78 -0.28 8.74 -4.53
C ARG A 78 -1.48 8.85 -5.47
N ARG A 79 -2.61 8.36 -5.02
CA ARG A 79 -3.82 8.41 -5.82
C ARG A 79 -4.97 8.91 -4.97
N PRO A 80 -5.86 9.69 -5.55
CA PRO A 80 -7.05 10.08 -4.80
C PRO A 80 -7.98 8.88 -4.66
N ASP A 81 -8.75 8.87 -3.58
CA ASP A 81 -9.76 7.84 -3.42
C ASP A 81 -11.01 8.27 -4.19
N ALA A 82 -12.10 7.54 -3.99
CA ALA A 82 -13.33 7.80 -4.74
C ALA A 82 -13.88 9.18 -4.50
N SER A 83 -13.56 9.79 -3.36
CA SER A 83 -14.06 11.12 -3.07
C SER A 83 -13.10 12.22 -3.52
N GLY A 84 -12.00 11.84 -4.13
CA GLY A 84 -11.00 12.81 -4.54
C GLY A 84 -9.95 13.10 -3.50
N ALA A 85 -10.05 12.49 -2.34
CA ALA A 85 -9.07 12.69 -1.28
C ALA A 85 -7.85 11.80 -1.51
N ASP A 86 -6.73 12.21 -0.95
CA ASP A 86 -5.47 11.47 -1.06
C ASP A 86 -5.52 10.30 -0.09
N GLY A 87 -6.22 9.25 -0.45
CA GLY A 87 -6.46 8.13 0.44
C GLY A 87 -5.85 6.82 0.02
N ALA A 88 -5.09 6.80 -1.06
CA ALA A 88 -4.58 5.55 -1.57
C ALA A 88 -3.22 5.71 -2.23
N LEU A 89 -2.53 4.59 -2.37
CA LEU A 89 -1.29 4.54 -3.11
C LEU A 89 -1.39 3.44 -4.15
N MET A 90 -0.85 3.67 -5.32
CA MET A 90 -0.58 2.60 -6.26
C MET A 90 0.88 2.26 -6.11
N VAL A 91 1.18 0.98 -6.01
CA VAL A 91 2.55 0.52 -5.80
C VAL A 91 2.90 -0.51 -6.85
N TRP A 92 4.06 -0.37 -7.46
CA TRP A 92 4.57 -1.35 -8.41
C TRP A 92 5.67 -2.12 -7.72
N PRO A 93 5.38 -3.38 -7.31
CA PRO A 93 6.37 -4.16 -6.59
C PRO A 93 7.59 -4.42 -7.47
N LYS A 94 8.75 -4.48 -6.83
CA LYS A 94 9.97 -4.77 -7.55
C LYS A 94 9.97 -6.25 -7.89
N LYS A 95 10.34 -6.58 -9.12
CA LYS A 95 10.38 -7.96 -9.51
C LYS A 95 11.48 -8.71 -8.77
N LEU A 96 11.18 -9.95 -8.41
CA LEU A 96 12.20 -10.77 -7.80
C LEU A 96 13.21 -11.18 -8.85
N SER A 97 14.46 -11.18 -8.45
CA SER A 97 15.50 -11.61 -9.34
C SER A 97 15.53 -13.10 -9.40
N ASP A 98 15.91 -13.62 -10.51
CA ASP A 98 16.07 -15.05 -10.60
C ASP A 98 17.48 -15.49 -10.46
#